data_d1eed345a39591b2f0fa76f136f2bebb
#
_entry.id   d1eed345a39591b2f0fa76f136f2bebb
#
_cell.length_a   1.000
_cell.length_b   1.000
_cell.length_c   1.000
_cell.angle_alpha   90.00
_cell.angle_beta   90.00
_cell.angle_gamma   90.00
#
_symmetry.space_group_name_H-M   'P 1'
#
loop_
_entity.id
_entity.type
_entity.pdbx_description
1 polymer ?
#
loop_
_entity_poly.entity_id
_entity_poly.type
_entity_poly.pdbx_seq_one_letter_code
_entity_poly.pdbx_strand_id
1 'polypeptide(L)'
;AGVTSFKIEGRAKSAYYTATVTNAYRAALDAVKNGEPVPKWAVDEVYKVSHRQYCTGFYFNKDDANQYYENSGYIRECDFVGVIDSCENGRVNITQRNYFTVHDDLEVLSPGKTPVKLDIPYLINSKGEQTEIANRATEKMYFDYPVSFPPHSIIRKPLSK
;
A
#
# COMPACT_ATOMS: atom_id res chain seq x y z
N ALA A 1 -18.88 18.67 8.90
CA ALA A 1 -18.13 19.86 9.33
C ALA A 1 -17.89 20.87 8.19
N GLY A 2 -18.33 20.59 6.95
CA GLY A 2 -18.21 21.50 5.81
C GLY A 2 -16.79 21.78 5.31
N VAL A 3 -15.85 20.88 5.59
CA VAL A 3 -14.46 20.99 5.09
C VAL A 3 -14.45 20.80 3.58
N THR A 4 -13.92 21.79 2.85
CA THR A 4 -13.93 21.82 1.39
C THR A 4 -12.75 21.07 0.78
N SER A 5 -11.62 20.98 1.47
CA SER A 5 -10.38 20.38 0.96
C SER A 5 -9.57 19.75 2.09
N PHE A 6 -8.94 18.61 1.78
CA PHE A 6 -8.03 17.93 2.68
C PHE A 6 -6.63 17.91 2.08
N LYS A 7 -5.62 18.24 2.87
CA LYS A 7 -4.23 18.16 2.46
C LYS A 7 -3.57 16.93 3.09
N ILE A 8 -3.02 16.06 2.24
CA ILE A 8 -2.18 14.94 2.66
C ILE A 8 -0.72 15.32 2.36
N GLU A 9 0.13 15.33 3.38
CA GLU A 9 1.55 15.62 3.21
C GLU A 9 2.34 14.32 3.03
N GLY A 10 3.02 14.20 1.90
CA GLY A 10 3.77 13.03 1.51
C GLY A 10 5.08 13.31 0.78
N ARG A 11 5.57 14.56 0.74
CA ARG A 11 6.76 14.95 -0.03
C ARG A 11 8.00 14.12 0.27
N ALA A 12 8.22 13.78 1.53
CA ALA A 12 9.36 12.96 1.98
C ALA A 12 9.02 11.46 2.07
N LYS A 13 7.87 11.03 1.57
CA LYS A 13 7.37 9.67 1.65
C LYS A 13 7.42 8.96 0.29
N SER A 14 7.32 7.63 0.31
CA SER A 14 7.26 6.82 -0.91
C SER A 14 5.91 6.93 -1.61
N ALA A 15 5.87 6.51 -2.89
CA ALA A 15 4.62 6.35 -3.63
C ALA A 15 3.64 5.41 -2.91
N TYR A 16 4.13 4.38 -2.23
CA TYR A 16 3.34 3.47 -1.40
C TYR A 16 2.59 4.20 -0.28
N TYR A 17 3.27 5.09 0.46
CA TYR A 17 2.63 5.90 1.49
C TYR A 17 1.49 6.73 0.91
N THR A 18 1.77 7.48 -0.16
CA THR A 18 0.79 8.38 -0.78
C THR A 18 -0.41 7.60 -1.31
N ALA A 19 -0.19 6.49 -2.00
CA ALA A 19 -1.26 5.65 -2.53
C ALA A 19 -2.13 5.06 -1.41
N THR A 20 -1.52 4.47 -0.38
CA THR A 20 -2.25 3.83 0.73
C THR A 20 -3.08 4.85 1.52
N VAL A 21 -2.49 5.97 1.90
CA VAL A 21 -3.19 7.00 2.68
C VAL A 21 -4.31 7.62 1.85
N THR A 22 -4.06 7.94 0.57
CA THR A 22 -5.10 8.50 -0.30
C THR A 22 -6.25 7.52 -0.50
N ASN A 23 -5.96 6.24 -0.70
CA ASN A 23 -6.98 5.19 -0.84
C ASN A 23 -7.85 5.07 0.42
N ALA A 24 -7.22 5.05 1.59
CA ALA A 24 -7.93 4.98 2.87
C ALA A 24 -8.83 6.20 3.10
N TYR A 25 -8.32 7.41 2.87
CA TYR A 25 -9.11 8.63 3.00
C TYR A 25 -10.23 8.72 1.96
N ARG A 26 -10.00 8.26 0.74
CA ARG A 26 -11.06 8.21 -0.28
C ARG A 26 -12.20 7.30 0.15
N ALA A 27 -11.89 6.12 0.66
CA ALA A 27 -12.89 5.18 1.18
C ALA A 27 -13.67 5.76 2.37
N ALA A 28 -12.97 6.43 3.29
CA ALA A 28 -13.59 7.10 4.43
C ALA A 28 -14.54 8.23 4.01
N LEU A 29 -14.12 9.07 3.05
CA LEU A 29 -14.94 10.16 2.53
C LEU A 29 -16.18 9.66 1.78
N ASP A 30 -16.05 8.59 1.01
CA ASP A 30 -17.18 7.99 0.29
C ASP A 30 -18.19 7.37 1.27
N ALA A 31 -17.74 6.69 2.31
CA ALA A 31 -18.61 6.17 3.37
C ALA A 31 -19.37 7.31 4.07
N VAL A 32 -18.68 8.36 4.50
CA VAL A 32 -19.32 9.53 5.15
C VAL A 32 -20.33 10.18 4.23
N LYS A 33 -20.02 10.36 2.93
CA LYS A 33 -20.95 10.91 1.93
C LYS A 33 -22.22 10.09 1.79
N ASN A 34 -22.10 8.77 1.90
CA ASN A 34 -23.22 7.82 1.79
C ASN A 34 -23.98 7.65 3.13
N GLY A 35 -23.56 8.29 4.22
CA GLY A 35 -24.13 8.09 5.55
C GLY A 35 -23.74 6.77 6.19
N GLU A 36 -22.67 6.15 5.73
CA GLU A 36 -22.16 4.86 6.20
C GLU A 36 -21.01 5.07 7.20
N PRO A 37 -20.77 4.11 8.10
CA PRO A 37 -19.60 4.14 8.97
C PRO A 37 -18.32 3.99 8.15
N VAL A 38 -17.25 4.64 8.59
CA VAL A 38 -15.92 4.49 7.97
C VAL A 38 -15.48 3.02 8.04
N PRO A 39 -15.13 2.41 6.89
CA PRO A 39 -14.74 1.01 6.87
C PRO A 39 -13.50 0.75 7.72
N LYS A 40 -13.54 -0.28 8.58
CA LYS A 40 -12.41 -0.62 9.46
C LYS A 40 -11.12 -0.83 8.69
N TRP A 41 -11.18 -1.48 7.52
CA TRP A 41 -9.99 -1.71 6.70
C TRP A 41 -9.29 -0.40 6.29
N ALA A 42 -10.05 0.68 6.01
CA ALA A 42 -9.47 1.96 5.64
C ALA A 42 -8.70 2.60 6.82
N VAL A 43 -9.21 2.42 8.03
CA VAL A 43 -8.50 2.84 9.25
C VAL A 43 -7.23 2.01 9.45
N ASP A 44 -7.33 0.68 9.33
CA ASP A 44 -6.20 -0.23 9.52
C ASP A 44 -5.07 0.04 8.50
N GLU A 45 -5.41 0.43 7.25
CA GLU A 45 -4.44 0.71 6.20
C GLU A 45 -3.48 1.86 6.50
N VAL A 46 -3.94 2.90 7.19
CA VAL A 46 -3.04 4.03 7.52
C VAL A 46 -1.94 3.65 8.51
N TYR A 47 -2.12 2.55 9.25
CA TYR A 47 -1.09 2.01 10.15
C TYR A 47 -0.08 1.11 9.45
N LYS A 48 -0.36 0.63 8.23
CA LYS A 48 0.53 -0.27 7.48
C LYS A 48 1.65 0.46 6.72
N VAL A 49 1.55 1.77 6.58
CA VAL A 49 2.62 2.59 5.98
C VAL A 49 3.66 2.99 7.02
N SER A 50 4.86 3.34 6.55
CA SER A 50 5.90 3.85 7.46
C SER A 50 5.49 5.20 8.05
N HIS A 51 5.20 5.21 9.34
CA HIS A 51 4.74 6.40 10.07
C HIS A 51 5.39 6.50 11.45
N ARG A 52 5.37 7.68 12.04
CA ARG A 52 5.57 7.89 13.47
C ARG A 52 4.25 7.64 14.19
N GLN A 53 4.27 7.57 15.51
CA GLN A 53 3.04 7.49 16.27
C GLN A 53 2.09 8.63 15.87
N TYR A 54 0.84 8.26 15.56
CA TYR A 54 -0.18 9.24 15.17
C TYR A 54 -0.71 9.99 16.40
N CYS A 55 -1.04 11.25 16.19
CA CYS A 55 -1.79 12.05 17.14
C CYS A 55 -2.89 12.82 16.39
N THR A 56 -3.85 13.33 17.12
CA THR A 56 -4.94 14.16 16.57
C THR A 56 -4.57 15.63 16.39
N GLY A 57 -3.30 15.99 16.69
CA GLY A 57 -2.86 17.36 16.67
C GLY A 57 -3.71 18.23 17.62
N PHE A 58 -4.13 19.40 17.15
CA PHE A 58 -4.91 20.35 17.93
C PHE A 58 -6.43 20.19 17.78
N TYR A 59 -6.92 19.08 17.19
CA TYR A 59 -8.35 18.92 16.90
C TYR A 59 -9.23 18.83 18.15
N PHE A 60 -8.74 18.20 19.20
CA PHE A 60 -9.52 17.96 20.43
C PHE A 60 -8.94 18.70 21.62
N ASN A 61 -7.62 18.66 21.81
CA ASN A 61 -6.96 19.25 22.96
C ASN A 61 -5.54 19.69 22.59
N LYS A 62 -5.06 20.79 23.20
CA LYS A 62 -3.68 21.26 23.01
C LYS A 62 -2.65 20.29 23.60
N ASP A 63 -3.00 19.62 24.66
CA ASP A 63 -2.11 18.70 25.37
C ASP A 63 -1.88 17.38 24.59
N ASP A 64 -2.80 17.02 23.70
CA ASP A 64 -2.70 15.83 22.84
C ASP A 64 -1.80 16.07 21.59
N ALA A 65 -1.36 17.29 21.35
CA ALA A 65 -0.52 17.66 20.23
C ALA A 65 0.98 17.38 20.46
N ASN A 66 1.34 16.73 21.56
CA ASN A 66 2.71 16.46 21.92
C ASN A 66 3.39 15.49 20.95
N GLN A 67 4.62 15.84 20.53
CA GLN A 67 5.49 14.90 19.84
C GLN A 67 6.05 13.90 20.86
N TYR A 68 5.96 12.61 20.54
CA TYR A 68 6.61 11.57 21.33
C TYR A 68 8.12 11.66 21.13
N TYR A 69 8.84 12.21 22.08
CA TYR A 69 10.28 12.32 22.05
C TYR A 69 11.01 11.04 22.46
N GLU A 70 10.34 10.16 23.21
CA GLU A 70 10.92 8.94 23.77
C GLU A 70 11.16 7.84 22.72
N ASN A 71 10.44 7.86 21.60
CA ASN A 71 10.63 6.89 20.52
C ASN A 71 10.47 7.57 19.15
N SER A 72 11.58 8.04 18.59
CA SER A 72 11.63 8.63 17.24
C SER A 72 11.58 7.58 16.11
N GLY A 73 11.44 6.30 16.44
CA GLY A 73 11.41 5.20 15.49
C GLY A 73 10.19 5.25 14.56
N TYR A 74 10.41 4.92 13.30
CA TYR A 74 9.32 4.69 12.36
C TYR A 74 8.73 3.28 12.59
N ILE A 75 7.42 3.21 12.72
CA ILE A 75 6.66 1.97 12.69
C ILE A 75 6.47 1.60 11.21
N ARG A 76 6.74 0.35 10.85
CA ARG A 76 6.58 -0.18 9.51
C ARG A 76 6.01 -1.58 9.60
N GLU A 77 4.87 -1.81 9.01
CA GLU A 77 4.19 -3.12 9.04
C GLU A 77 4.22 -3.84 7.69
N CYS A 78 4.53 -3.14 6.60
CA CYS A 78 4.61 -3.72 5.27
C CYS A 78 5.80 -3.18 4.48
N ASP A 79 6.35 -4.03 3.61
CA ASP A 79 7.32 -3.66 2.59
C ASP A 79 6.63 -3.42 1.24
N PHE A 80 6.96 -2.32 0.61
CA PHE A 80 6.58 -2.03 -0.76
C PHE A 80 7.49 -2.81 -1.72
N VAL A 81 6.97 -3.84 -2.39
CA VAL A 81 7.81 -4.76 -3.18
C VAL A 81 7.61 -4.64 -4.69
N GLY A 82 6.46 -4.11 -5.16
CA GLY A 82 6.24 -3.96 -6.59
C GLY A 82 5.04 -3.09 -6.95
N VAL A 83 4.96 -2.72 -8.20
CA VAL A 83 3.83 -2.02 -8.82
C VAL A 83 3.33 -2.86 -9.98
N ILE A 84 2.02 -3.02 -10.11
CA ILE A 84 1.40 -3.61 -11.29
C ILE A 84 1.33 -2.56 -12.38
N ASP A 85 1.99 -2.81 -13.49
CA ASP A 85 2.02 -1.92 -14.64
C ASP A 85 0.80 -2.11 -15.54
N SER A 86 0.46 -3.38 -15.84
CA SER A 86 -0.71 -3.78 -16.63
C SER A 86 -1.14 -5.21 -16.34
N CYS A 87 -2.39 -5.53 -16.71
CA CYS A 87 -2.91 -6.89 -16.73
C CYS A 87 -3.57 -7.12 -18.09
N GLU A 88 -3.03 -8.04 -18.89
CA GLU A 88 -3.48 -8.33 -20.24
C GLU A 88 -3.50 -9.84 -20.50
N ASN A 89 -4.62 -10.36 -20.97
CA ASN A 89 -4.76 -11.78 -21.32
C ASN A 89 -4.33 -12.76 -20.21
N GLY A 90 -4.63 -12.45 -18.95
CA GLY A 90 -4.24 -13.27 -17.82
C GLY A 90 -2.79 -13.10 -17.36
N ARG A 91 -2.03 -12.20 -17.97
CA ARG A 91 -0.66 -11.85 -17.59
C ARG A 91 -0.65 -10.57 -16.78
N VAL A 92 0.00 -10.60 -15.64
CA VAL A 92 0.24 -9.46 -14.75
C VAL A 92 1.69 -8.99 -14.93
N ASN A 93 1.86 -7.81 -15.51
CA ASN A 93 3.17 -7.17 -15.67
C ASN A 93 3.46 -6.28 -14.48
N ILE A 94 4.65 -6.41 -13.90
CA ILE A 94 5.05 -5.68 -12.69
C ILE A 94 6.41 -5.00 -12.86
N THR A 95 6.58 -3.92 -12.11
CA THR A 95 7.90 -3.33 -11.83
C THR A 95 8.26 -3.63 -10.38
N GLN A 96 9.33 -4.39 -10.18
CA GLN A 96 9.86 -4.67 -8.85
C GLN A 96 10.37 -3.40 -8.16
N ARG A 97 10.19 -3.30 -6.84
CA ARG A 97 10.65 -2.17 -6.01
C ARG A 97 11.60 -2.58 -4.89
N ASN A 98 11.29 -3.69 -4.22
CA ASN A 98 12.13 -4.29 -3.18
C ASN A 98 12.19 -5.80 -3.37
N TYR A 99 13.07 -6.44 -2.61
CA TYR A 99 13.23 -7.89 -2.60
C TYR A 99 11.94 -8.59 -2.15
N PHE A 100 11.55 -9.62 -2.89
CA PHE A 100 10.52 -10.58 -2.49
C PHE A 100 10.71 -11.92 -3.23
N THR A 101 10.03 -12.94 -2.75
CA THR A 101 9.95 -14.25 -3.37
C THR A 101 8.49 -14.66 -3.60
N VAL A 102 8.26 -15.66 -4.43
CA VAL A 102 6.92 -16.24 -4.64
C VAL A 102 6.34 -16.90 -3.39
N HIS A 103 7.19 -17.21 -2.40
CA HIS A 103 6.80 -17.84 -1.13
C HIS A 103 6.46 -16.84 -0.02
N ASP A 104 6.66 -15.56 -0.28
CA ASP A 104 6.28 -14.51 0.68
C ASP A 104 4.76 -14.34 0.74
N ASP A 105 4.24 -14.00 1.90
CA ASP A 105 2.87 -13.51 2.02
C ASP A 105 2.77 -12.15 1.34
N LEU A 106 2.04 -12.09 0.23
CA LEU A 106 1.90 -10.87 -0.57
C LEU A 106 0.45 -10.39 -0.58
N GLU A 107 0.28 -9.09 -0.66
CA GLU A 107 -1.02 -8.43 -0.83
C GLU A 107 -0.99 -7.43 -1.99
N VAL A 108 -2.11 -7.33 -2.70
CA VAL A 108 -2.34 -6.27 -3.70
C VAL A 108 -3.28 -5.23 -3.12
N LEU A 109 -2.82 -3.98 -3.11
CA LEU A 109 -3.63 -2.80 -2.83
C LEU A 109 -4.01 -2.14 -4.14
N SER A 110 -5.27 -2.24 -4.52
CA SER A 110 -5.83 -1.60 -5.71
C SER A 110 -6.61 -0.32 -5.35
N PRO A 111 -6.67 0.69 -6.25
CA PRO A 111 -7.43 1.91 -6.02
C PRO A 111 -8.91 1.61 -5.73
N GLY A 112 -9.43 2.18 -4.64
CA GLY A 112 -10.82 2.05 -4.23
C GLY A 112 -11.25 0.67 -3.71
N LYS A 113 -10.29 -0.23 -3.45
CA LYS A 113 -10.60 -1.62 -3.03
C LYS A 113 -9.87 -1.98 -1.75
N THR A 114 -10.49 -2.92 -1.02
CA THR A 114 -9.82 -3.62 0.08
C THR A 114 -8.63 -4.41 -0.45
N PRO A 115 -7.49 -4.43 0.25
CA PRO A 115 -6.36 -5.26 -0.13
C PRO A 115 -6.74 -6.74 -0.21
N VAL A 116 -6.17 -7.44 -1.18
CA VAL A 116 -6.39 -8.88 -1.40
C VAL A 116 -5.08 -9.64 -1.37
N LYS A 117 -5.13 -10.87 -0.88
CA LYS A 117 -3.96 -11.77 -0.91
C LYS A 117 -3.57 -12.06 -2.36
N LEU A 118 -2.25 -12.15 -2.60
CA LEU A 118 -1.67 -12.47 -3.89
C LEU A 118 -0.71 -13.65 -3.74
N ASP A 119 -1.09 -14.77 -4.32
CA ASP A 119 -0.24 -15.97 -4.38
C ASP A 119 0.35 -16.06 -5.80
N ILE A 120 1.63 -15.73 -5.95
CA ILE A 120 2.33 -15.75 -7.24
C ILE A 120 2.87 -17.16 -7.49
N PRO A 121 2.46 -17.85 -8.58
CA PRO A 121 2.91 -19.21 -8.82
C PRO A 121 4.36 -19.29 -9.31
N TYR A 122 4.84 -18.28 -10.02
CA TYR A 122 6.18 -18.11 -10.54
C TYR A 122 6.39 -16.68 -11.03
N LEU A 123 7.63 -16.30 -11.26
CA LEU A 123 7.98 -15.02 -11.89
C LEU A 123 8.75 -15.29 -13.18
N ILE A 124 8.53 -14.47 -14.19
CA ILE A 124 9.39 -14.42 -15.40
C ILE A 124 10.11 -13.08 -15.37
N ASN A 125 11.43 -13.14 -15.42
CA ASN A 125 12.29 -11.95 -15.40
C ASN A 125 12.37 -11.26 -16.77
N SER A 126 13.08 -10.14 -16.84
CA SER A 126 13.26 -9.34 -18.05
C SER A 126 13.99 -10.08 -19.20
N LYS A 127 14.65 -11.20 -18.89
CA LYS A 127 15.32 -12.07 -19.88
C LYS A 127 14.45 -13.22 -20.40
N GLY A 128 13.21 -13.35 -19.86
CA GLY A 128 12.32 -14.47 -20.17
C GLY A 128 12.61 -15.75 -19.38
N GLU A 129 13.41 -15.67 -18.34
CA GLU A 129 13.77 -16.81 -17.47
C GLU A 129 12.80 -16.90 -16.30
N GLN A 130 12.38 -18.13 -15.97
CA GLN A 130 11.58 -18.39 -14.77
C GLN A 130 12.44 -18.29 -13.52
N THR A 131 11.91 -17.62 -12.50
CA THR A 131 12.56 -17.44 -11.20
C THR A 131 11.54 -17.44 -10.08
N GLU A 132 11.97 -17.73 -8.86
CA GLU A 132 11.17 -17.59 -7.66
C GLU A 132 11.49 -16.31 -6.89
N ILE A 133 12.53 -15.59 -7.31
CA ILE A 133 13.10 -14.45 -6.57
C ILE A 133 13.09 -13.19 -7.44
N ALA A 134 12.61 -12.10 -6.86
CA ALA A 134 12.72 -10.75 -7.40
C ALA A 134 13.74 -9.97 -6.55
N ASN A 135 14.95 -9.75 -7.07
CA ASN A 135 16.06 -9.14 -6.34
C ASN A 135 16.77 -7.99 -7.08
N ARG A 136 16.21 -7.51 -8.19
CA ARG A 136 16.78 -6.42 -8.97
C ARG A 136 15.79 -5.27 -9.03
N ALA A 137 16.06 -4.23 -8.24
CA ALA A 137 15.20 -3.04 -8.21
C ALA A 137 14.93 -2.48 -9.60
N THR A 138 13.66 -2.14 -9.87
CA THR A 138 13.13 -1.64 -11.15
C THR A 138 13.08 -2.66 -12.29
N GLU A 139 13.41 -3.94 -12.06
CA GLU A 139 13.27 -4.97 -13.07
C GLU A 139 11.79 -5.14 -13.46
N LYS A 140 11.56 -5.28 -14.77
CA LYS A 140 10.25 -5.64 -15.32
C LYS A 140 10.12 -7.15 -15.29
N MET A 141 9.06 -7.61 -14.66
CA MET A 141 8.75 -9.03 -14.50
C MET A 141 7.28 -9.27 -14.80
N TYR A 142 6.91 -10.52 -15.02
CA TYR A 142 5.50 -10.89 -15.12
C TYR A 142 5.23 -12.26 -14.55
N PHE A 143 3.95 -12.53 -14.30
CA PHE A 143 3.41 -13.84 -13.94
C PHE A 143 1.99 -13.97 -14.51
N ASP A 144 1.54 -15.19 -14.71
CA ASP A 144 0.17 -15.42 -15.14
C ASP A 144 -0.74 -15.56 -13.91
N TYR A 145 -1.90 -14.87 -13.95
CA TYR A 145 -2.83 -14.83 -12.83
C TYR A 145 -4.28 -14.68 -13.32
N PRO A 146 -5.25 -15.41 -12.73
CA PRO A 146 -6.63 -15.43 -13.24
C PRO A 146 -7.40 -14.15 -12.96
N VAL A 147 -6.93 -13.30 -12.03
CA VAL A 147 -7.60 -12.06 -11.65
C VAL A 147 -6.85 -10.87 -12.23
N SER A 148 -7.59 -9.94 -12.83
CA SER A 148 -7.04 -8.69 -13.34
C SER A 148 -7.03 -7.61 -12.25
N PHE A 149 -5.94 -6.87 -12.20
CA PHE A 149 -5.76 -5.73 -11.30
C PHE A 149 -5.65 -4.43 -12.11
N PRO A 150 -6.18 -3.32 -11.62
CA PRO A 150 -5.97 -2.01 -12.25
C PRO A 150 -4.48 -1.66 -12.32
N PRO A 151 -4.04 -0.95 -13.36
CA PRO A 151 -2.70 -0.35 -13.40
C PRO A 151 -2.42 0.48 -12.15
N HIS A 152 -1.17 0.52 -11.74
CA HIS A 152 -0.69 1.19 -10.52
C HIS A 152 -1.16 0.57 -9.21
N SER A 153 -1.80 -0.61 -9.23
CA SER A 153 -1.98 -1.39 -8.01
C SER A 153 -0.62 -1.72 -7.39
N ILE A 154 -0.56 -1.72 -6.08
CA ILE A 154 0.68 -1.89 -5.32
C ILE A 154 0.76 -3.31 -4.78
N ILE A 155 1.91 -3.95 -4.96
CA ILE A 155 2.24 -5.22 -4.31
C ILE A 155 3.06 -4.90 -3.07
N ARG A 156 2.65 -5.46 -1.95
CA ARG A 156 3.33 -5.30 -0.68
C ARG A 156 3.46 -6.63 0.06
N LYS A 157 4.45 -6.70 0.93
CA LYS A 157 4.71 -7.83 1.80
C LYS A 157 4.49 -7.40 3.25
N PRO A 158 3.49 -7.96 3.99
CA PRO A 158 3.39 -7.80 5.43
C PRO A 158 4.66 -8.29 6.13
N LEU A 159 5.10 -7.57 7.14
CA LEU A 159 6.24 -7.96 7.96
C LEU A 159 5.74 -8.83 9.12
N SER A 160 6.37 -9.98 9.30
CA SER A 160 6.13 -10.80 10.48
C SER A 160 6.47 -10.02 11.75
N LYS A 161 5.55 -10.00 12.71
CA LYS A 161 5.79 -9.43 14.04
C LYS A 161 6.69 -10.32 14.86
#